data_28635f0bee2ace4de80c00afdfb3eaf6
#
_entry.id   28635f0bee2ace4de80c00afdfb3eaf6
#
_cell.length_a   1.000
_cell.length_b   1.000
_cell.length_c   1.000
_cell.angle_alpha   90.00
_cell.angle_beta   90.00
_cell.angle_gamma   90.00
#
_symmetry.space_group_name_H-M   'P 1'
#
loop_
_entity.id
_entity.type
_entity.pdbx_description
1 polymer ?
#
loop_
_entity_poly.entity_id
_entity_poly.type
_entity_poly.pdbx_seq_one_letter_code
_entity_poly.pdbx_strand_id
1 'polypeptide(L)'
;MADQDFDVVVIGAGPAGSSAAKRACDLGLSVALIDRAVFPRPKLCGALISPRGNKAVKRIFDMEMSPEMYLVSRKVAFKWDGEELNRFDAPYDLTYTYRIDFDHWLQQAAVAAGAVDMQGTRVETIADAENTLVLADGSRIGYKVLIGADGAASPVAKHILGAAYDPDKIGFAFETEAPGGCEPEALMSIDFEIVHWGYGWNFPKAGSRTIGLGAIRSVDQDLKARMARYLAHEGVDPESVTIKGAHIPLGDFKEKPGKGNVLLAGDAAGFVDGITGEGIALAIESGAEASEAAAQVIGEGRPQRADRAYFPRIKYIQSDLEKVRRLRVIAYNSAMRDLFKEKLRTSTMMRSSLFEVLAGNATYADIEKRVAKRAFMSVARGLSAWPTKLARRG
;
A
#
# COMPACT_ATOMS: atom_id res chain seq x y z
N MET A 1 -34.46 -5.42 -14.89
CA MET A 1 -34.20 -3.98 -14.69
C MET A 1 -33.53 -3.84 -13.32
N ALA A 2 -32.66 -2.88 -13.12
CA ALA A 2 -32.10 -2.61 -11.80
C ALA A 2 -33.19 -2.01 -10.88
N ASP A 3 -33.10 -2.29 -9.58
CA ASP A 3 -34.01 -1.74 -8.59
C ASP A 3 -33.62 -0.32 -8.19
N GLN A 4 -32.30 -0.04 -8.28
CA GLN A 4 -31.70 1.29 -8.08
C GLN A 4 -30.57 1.50 -9.08
N ASP A 5 -30.38 2.73 -9.56
CA ASP A 5 -29.33 3.13 -10.47
C ASP A 5 -28.45 4.22 -9.88
N PHE A 6 -27.13 4.06 -10.05
CA PHE A 6 -26.12 5.01 -9.60
C PHE A 6 -25.18 5.43 -10.73
N ASP A 7 -24.61 6.62 -10.62
CA ASP A 7 -23.54 7.04 -11.52
C ASP A 7 -22.29 6.18 -11.30
N VAL A 8 -21.92 5.97 -10.01
CA VAL A 8 -20.79 5.16 -9.61
C VAL A 8 -21.20 4.16 -8.54
N VAL A 9 -20.83 2.90 -8.73
CA VAL A 9 -20.88 1.89 -7.67
C VAL A 9 -19.45 1.53 -7.28
N VAL A 10 -19.16 1.53 -5.98
CA VAL A 10 -17.87 1.17 -5.41
C VAL A 10 -18.02 -0.11 -4.60
N ILE A 11 -17.23 -1.14 -4.91
CA ILE A 11 -17.18 -2.39 -4.15
C ILE A 11 -15.92 -2.41 -3.28
N GLY A 12 -16.11 -2.47 -1.97
CA GLY A 12 -15.08 -2.39 -0.94
C GLY A 12 -15.00 -1.00 -0.32
N ALA A 13 -15.25 -0.88 1.00
CA ALA A 13 -15.23 0.37 1.77
C ALA A 13 -13.93 0.56 2.59
N GLY A 14 -12.81 -0.06 2.17
CA GLY A 14 -11.47 0.26 2.67
C GLY A 14 -10.97 1.62 2.16
N PRO A 15 -9.70 2.00 2.43
CA PRO A 15 -9.17 3.32 2.06
C PRO A 15 -9.36 3.70 0.59
N ALA A 16 -9.20 2.76 -0.34
CA ALA A 16 -9.41 3.02 -1.78
C ALA A 16 -10.89 3.30 -2.10
N GLY A 17 -11.79 2.47 -1.57
CA GLY A 17 -13.22 2.63 -1.87
C GLY A 17 -13.84 3.81 -1.16
N SER A 18 -13.49 4.07 0.10
CA SER A 18 -13.94 5.27 0.82
C SER A 18 -13.46 6.54 0.12
N SER A 19 -12.20 6.56 -0.37
CA SER A 19 -11.66 7.66 -1.15
C SER A 19 -12.40 7.83 -2.48
N ALA A 20 -12.66 6.74 -3.19
CA ALA A 20 -13.41 6.78 -4.43
C ALA A 20 -14.83 7.31 -4.20
N ALA A 21 -15.56 6.77 -3.23
CA ALA A 21 -16.93 7.18 -2.93
C ALA A 21 -17.01 8.65 -2.51
N LYS A 22 -16.14 9.07 -1.58
CA LYS A 22 -16.04 10.47 -1.13
C LYS A 22 -15.80 11.41 -2.32
N ARG A 23 -14.79 11.09 -3.15
CA ARG A 23 -14.45 11.95 -4.29
C ARG A 23 -15.54 11.99 -5.35
N ALA A 24 -16.20 10.87 -5.63
CA ALA A 24 -17.32 10.84 -6.58
C ALA A 24 -18.50 11.68 -6.09
N CYS A 25 -18.85 11.63 -4.79
CA CYS A 25 -19.86 12.49 -4.19
C CYS A 25 -19.48 13.97 -4.28
N ASP A 26 -18.24 14.34 -4.01
CA ASP A 26 -17.74 15.72 -4.14
C ASP A 26 -17.84 16.27 -5.58
N LEU A 27 -17.79 15.36 -6.57
CA LEU A 27 -17.98 15.68 -7.99
C LEU A 27 -19.46 15.67 -8.42
N GLY A 28 -20.40 15.52 -7.48
CA GLY A 28 -21.84 15.60 -7.71
C GLY A 28 -22.45 14.32 -8.31
N LEU A 29 -21.75 13.19 -8.25
CA LEU A 29 -22.26 11.90 -8.74
C LEU A 29 -23.09 11.19 -7.68
N SER A 30 -24.10 10.42 -8.11
CA SER A 30 -24.80 9.47 -7.25
C SER A 30 -23.94 8.23 -7.02
N VAL A 31 -23.72 7.83 -5.74
CA VAL A 31 -22.74 6.79 -5.37
C VAL A 31 -23.37 5.75 -4.44
N ALA A 32 -23.19 4.46 -4.76
CA ALA A 32 -23.36 3.37 -3.80
C ALA A 32 -21.98 2.85 -3.35
N LEU A 33 -21.78 2.74 -2.02
CA LEU A 33 -20.57 2.17 -1.41
C LEU A 33 -20.95 0.83 -0.76
N ILE A 34 -20.52 -0.27 -1.39
CA ILE A 34 -20.85 -1.63 -1.00
C ILE A 34 -19.66 -2.28 -0.32
N ASP A 35 -19.85 -2.88 0.86
CA ASP A 35 -18.87 -3.77 1.48
C ASP A 35 -19.56 -4.99 2.08
N ARG A 36 -18.95 -6.16 1.95
CA ARG A 36 -19.46 -7.40 2.57
C ARG A 36 -19.39 -7.41 4.09
N ALA A 37 -18.49 -6.61 4.66
CA ALA A 37 -18.35 -6.45 6.10
C ALA A 37 -19.19 -5.27 6.61
N VAL A 38 -19.52 -5.30 7.89
CA VAL A 38 -20.07 -4.17 8.63
C VAL A 38 -18.93 -3.48 9.37
N PHE A 39 -18.85 -2.16 9.28
CA PHE A 39 -17.83 -1.36 9.95
C PHE A 39 -18.29 -0.95 11.36
N PRO A 40 -17.35 -0.84 12.34
CA PRO A 40 -15.90 -1.02 12.21
C PRO A 40 -15.51 -2.49 12.07
N ARG A 41 -14.52 -2.79 11.20
CA ARG A 41 -14.04 -4.15 10.94
C ARG A 41 -12.52 -4.26 11.04
N PRO A 42 -11.98 -5.39 11.50
CA PRO A 42 -10.54 -5.61 11.48
C PRO A 42 -10.03 -5.78 10.04
N LYS A 43 -8.80 -5.30 9.79
CA LYS A 43 -8.06 -5.53 8.55
C LYS A 43 -6.60 -5.74 8.91
N LEU A 44 -6.02 -6.85 8.47
CA LEU A 44 -4.61 -7.16 8.66
C LEU A 44 -3.74 -6.11 7.96
N CYS A 45 -2.92 -5.40 8.73
CA CYS A 45 -2.00 -4.37 8.27
C CYS A 45 -1.21 -3.78 9.45
N GLY A 46 0.10 -3.58 9.32
CA GLY A 46 0.89 -2.87 10.32
C GLY A 46 0.36 -1.47 10.68
N ALA A 47 -0.49 -0.90 9.82
CA ALA A 47 -1.18 0.37 10.03
C ALA A 47 -0.27 1.56 10.38
N LEU A 48 0.90 1.58 9.76
CA LEU A 48 1.72 2.79 9.61
C LEU A 48 1.09 3.65 8.51
N ILE A 49 0.61 4.82 8.87
CA ILE A 49 0.19 5.84 7.91
C ILE A 49 1.42 6.71 7.61
N SER A 50 1.94 6.57 6.42
CA SER A 50 3.09 7.35 5.98
C SER A 50 2.77 8.84 5.88
N PRO A 51 3.77 9.74 5.87
CA PRO A 51 3.51 11.15 5.61
C PRO A 51 2.79 11.41 4.26
N ARG A 52 3.02 10.55 3.24
CA ARG A 52 2.25 10.56 1.98
C ARG A 52 0.78 10.20 2.23
N GLY A 53 0.52 9.20 3.08
CA GLY A 53 -0.82 8.80 3.47
C GLY A 53 -1.58 9.94 4.16
N ASN A 54 -0.94 10.61 5.13
CA ASN A 54 -1.54 11.78 5.80
C ASN A 54 -1.84 12.92 4.80
N LYS A 55 -0.92 13.20 3.86
CA LYS A 55 -1.16 14.19 2.79
C LYS A 55 -2.33 13.78 1.89
N ALA A 56 -2.45 12.50 1.54
CA ALA A 56 -3.55 11.99 0.73
C ALA A 56 -4.89 12.11 1.45
N VAL A 57 -4.95 11.76 2.73
CA VAL A 57 -6.15 11.97 3.58
C VAL A 57 -6.54 13.44 3.61
N LYS A 58 -5.61 14.33 3.93
CA LYS A 58 -5.89 15.79 3.99
C LYS A 58 -6.39 16.31 2.65
N ARG A 59 -5.75 15.92 1.55
CA ARG A 59 -6.12 16.41 0.21
C ARG A 59 -7.49 15.93 -0.26
N ILE A 60 -7.86 14.68 0.02
CA ILE A 60 -9.03 14.04 -0.56
C ILE A 60 -10.23 14.11 0.37
N PHE A 61 -10.01 13.93 1.66
CA PHE A 61 -11.09 13.97 2.64
C PHE A 61 -11.26 15.34 3.30
N ASP A 62 -10.27 16.23 3.17
CA ASP A 62 -10.16 17.51 3.91
C ASP A 62 -10.27 17.32 5.44
N MET A 63 -9.69 16.22 5.94
CA MET A 63 -9.76 15.81 7.33
C MET A 63 -8.36 15.53 7.88
N GLU A 64 -8.25 15.59 9.20
CA GLU A 64 -7.08 15.17 9.96
C GLU A 64 -7.54 14.22 11.05
N MET A 65 -6.75 13.15 11.32
CA MET A 65 -7.06 12.24 12.43
C MET A 65 -6.98 12.98 13.75
N SER A 66 -7.91 12.71 14.65
CA SER A 66 -7.83 13.24 16.00
C SER A 66 -6.70 12.55 16.80
N PRO A 67 -6.03 13.28 17.74
CA PRO A 67 -4.84 12.77 18.42
C PRO A 67 -5.04 11.42 19.15
N GLU A 68 -6.24 11.11 19.59
CA GLU A 68 -6.58 9.84 20.24
C GLU A 68 -6.61 8.63 19.26
N MET A 69 -6.67 8.86 17.97
CA MET A 69 -6.71 7.80 16.96
C MET A 69 -5.33 7.24 16.60
N TYR A 70 -4.24 7.87 17.03
CA TYR A 70 -2.91 7.50 16.58
C TYR A 70 -1.82 7.74 17.61
N LEU A 71 -0.73 7.03 17.42
CA LEU A 71 0.56 7.28 18.07
C LEU A 71 1.53 7.87 17.05
N VAL A 72 2.33 8.83 17.43
CA VAL A 72 3.42 9.36 16.60
C VAL A 72 4.76 8.96 17.17
N SER A 73 5.66 8.51 16.32
CA SER A 73 7.06 8.30 16.65
C SER A 73 7.97 8.59 15.46
N ARG A 74 9.21 8.95 15.77
CA ARG A 74 10.30 9.05 14.79
C ARG A 74 11.37 7.98 15.00
N LYS A 75 11.25 7.18 16.06
CA LYS A 75 12.25 6.19 16.44
C LYS A 75 12.17 4.96 15.54
N VAL A 76 13.27 4.68 14.86
CA VAL A 76 13.38 3.58 13.88
C VAL A 76 14.61 2.73 14.19
N ALA A 77 14.44 1.42 14.16
CA ALA A 77 15.55 0.46 14.15
C ALA A 77 15.48 -0.39 12.88
N PHE A 78 16.61 -0.55 12.21
CA PHE A 78 16.78 -1.58 11.21
C PHE A 78 17.46 -2.78 11.85
N LYS A 79 16.90 -3.96 11.60
CA LYS A 79 17.40 -5.26 12.08
C LYS A 79 17.76 -6.16 10.89
N TRP A 80 18.52 -7.18 11.18
CA TRP A 80 18.91 -8.21 10.21
C TRP A 80 18.89 -9.57 10.93
N ASP A 81 17.89 -10.37 10.63
CA ASP A 81 17.64 -11.68 11.28
C ASP A 81 17.69 -11.59 12.82
N GLY A 82 16.98 -10.61 13.37
CA GLY A 82 16.91 -10.32 14.81
C GLY A 82 17.99 -9.39 15.37
N GLU A 83 19.14 -9.22 14.68
CA GLU A 83 20.24 -8.34 15.11
C GLU A 83 19.97 -6.89 14.74
N GLU A 84 20.03 -5.96 15.72
CA GLU A 84 19.93 -4.53 15.45
C GLU A 84 21.15 -4.02 14.68
N LEU A 85 20.96 -3.51 13.48
CA LEU A 85 22.03 -2.92 12.66
C LEU A 85 22.29 -1.46 13.02
N ASN A 86 21.25 -0.71 13.26
CA ASN A 86 21.29 0.69 13.65
C ASN A 86 19.95 1.17 14.20
N ARG A 87 20.01 2.29 14.91
CA ARG A 87 18.87 3.05 15.43
C ARG A 87 19.03 4.51 15.08
N PHE A 88 17.95 5.16 14.65
CA PHE A 88 17.98 6.57 14.23
C PHE A 88 16.58 7.19 14.30
N ASP A 89 16.53 8.51 14.21
CA ASP A 89 15.28 9.24 14.08
C ASP A 89 14.92 9.41 12.61
N ALA A 90 13.68 9.04 12.25
CA ALA A 90 13.14 9.35 10.94
C ALA A 90 13.06 10.87 10.72
N PRO A 91 13.25 11.36 9.48
CA PRO A 91 13.16 12.79 9.19
C PRO A 91 11.73 13.34 9.30
N TYR A 92 10.74 12.48 9.34
CA TYR A 92 9.31 12.79 9.40
C TYR A 92 8.64 12.03 10.51
N ASP A 93 7.51 12.54 10.98
CA ASP A 93 6.63 11.85 11.90
C ASP A 93 5.99 10.63 11.21
N LEU A 94 6.05 9.50 11.90
CA LEU A 94 5.44 8.24 11.48
C LEU A 94 4.20 8.04 12.35
N THR A 95 3.05 7.90 11.72
CA THR A 95 1.75 7.82 12.38
C THR A 95 1.28 6.38 12.43
N TYR A 96 1.04 5.86 13.63
CA TYR A 96 0.57 4.49 13.86
C TYR A 96 -0.85 4.51 14.38
N THR A 97 -1.74 3.77 13.74
CA THR A 97 -3.15 3.71 14.10
C THR A 97 -3.66 2.27 14.08
N TYR A 98 -4.92 2.07 14.42
CA TYR A 98 -5.62 0.80 14.20
C TYR A 98 -6.45 0.89 12.91
N ARG A 99 -6.33 -0.11 12.05
CA ARG A 99 -7.09 -0.16 10.79
C ARG A 99 -8.60 -0.26 11.01
N ILE A 100 -9.02 -0.79 12.15
CA ILE A 100 -10.43 -0.86 12.52
C ILE A 100 -11.02 0.55 12.66
N ASP A 101 -10.30 1.46 13.29
CA ASP A 101 -10.72 2.84 13.50
C ASP A 101 -10.49 3.70 12.26
N PHE A 102 -9.32 3.58 11.65
CA PHE A 102 -8.94 4.35 10.48
C PHE A 102 -9.84 4.08 9.27
N ASP A 103 -10.10 2.81 8.94
CA ASP A 103 -10.96 2.46 7.81
C ASP A 103 -12.41 2.90 8.05
N HIS A 104 -12.91 2.76 9.29
CA HIS A 104 -14.25 3.21 9.66
C HIS A 104 -14.38 4.73 9.56
N TRP A 105 -13.40 5.47 10.05
CA TRP A 105 -13.36 6.93 9.95
C TRP A 105 -13.41 7.42 8.49
N LEU A 106 -12.67 6.80 7.58
CA LEU A 106 -12.72 7.13 6.15
C LEU A 106 -14.08 6.75 5.52
N GLN A 107 -14.63 5.59 5.89
CA GLN A 107 -15.94 5.14 5.42
C GLN A 107 -17.05 6.10 5.86
N GLN A 108 -17.05 6.53 7.12
CA GLN A 108 -18.00 7.52 7.62
C GLN A 108 -17.91 8.84 6.86
N ALA A 109 -16.71 9.30 6.52
CA ALA A 109 -16.52 10.49 5.71
C ALA A 109 -17.11 10.37 4.29
N ALA A 110 -17.01 9.20 3.67
CA ALA A 110 -17.63 8.95 2.38
C ALA A 110 -19.17 8.95 2.46
N VAL A 111 -19.74 8.35 3.51
CA VAL A 111 -21.20 8.37 3.76
C VAL A 111 -21.68 9.79 4.06
N ALA A 112 -20.96 10.53 4.89
CA ALA A 112 -21.28 11.93 5.19
C ALA A 112 -21.22 12.84 3.94
N ALA A 113 -20.43 12.49 2.94
CA ALA A 113 -20.39 13.19 1.66
C ALA A 113 -21.56 12.83 0.72
N GLY A 114 -22.40 11.85 1.08
CA GLY A 114 -23.61 11.48 0.34
C GLY A 114 -23.57 10.10 -0.32
N ALA A 115 -22.54 9.28 -0.08
CA ALA A 115 -22.53 7.91 -0.57
C ALA A 115 -23.61 7.08 0.17
N VAL A 116 -24.41 6.32 -0.59
CA VAL A 116 -25.37 5.37 -0.01
C VAL A 116 -24.58 4.21 0.58
N ASP A 117 -24.68 4.05 1.90
CA ASP A 117 -23.99 3.00 2.65
C ASP A 117 -24.70 1.64 2.48
N MET A 118 -23.99 0.69 1.89
CA MET A 118 -24.45 -0.68 1.67
C MET A 118 -23.48 -1.69 2.29
N GLN A 119 -23.00 -1.44 3.49
CA GLN A 119 -22.20 -2.38 4.26
C GLN A 119 -22.98 -3.61 4.70
N GLY A 120 -22.30 -4.74 4.92
CA GLY A 120 -22.95 -6.04 5.17
C GLY A 120 -23.53 -6.68 3.90
N THR A 121 -23.32 -6.08 2.74
CA THR A 121 -23.90 -6.50 1.47
C THR A 121 -22.86 -7.19 0.59
N ARG A 122 -23.19 -8.40 0.14
CA ARG A 122 -22.32 -9.18 -0.75
C ARG A 122 -22.81 -9.10 -2.19
N VAL A 123 -21.89 -8.77 -3.09
CA VAL A 123 -22.11 -8.87 -4.52
C VAL A 123 -21.86 -10.32 -4.96
N GLU A 124 -22.83 -10.92 -5.63
CA GLU A 124 -22.74 -12.29 -6.15
C GLU A 124 -22.35 -12.33 -7.63
N THR A 125 -22.90 -11.42 -8.44
CA THR A 125 -22.65 -11.40 -9.87
C THR A 125 -22.49 -9.97 -10.38
N ILE A 126 -21.55 -9.81 -11.32
CA ILE A 126 -21.39 -8.61 -12.14
C ILE A 126 -21.92 -8.93 -13.54
N ALA A 127 -23.01 -8.30 -13.94
CA ALA A 127 -23.66 -8.50 -15.24
C ALA A 127 -23.27 -7.36 -16.20
N ASP A 128 -22.14 -7.52 -16.89
CA ASP A 128 -21.53 -6.48 -17.75
C ASP A 128 -22.47 -5.97 -18.85
N ALA A 129 -23.22 -6.86 -19.51
CA ALA A 129 -24.10 -6.48 -20.61
C ALA A 129 -25.22 -5.50 -20.19
N GLU A 130 -25.58 -5.52 -18.91
CA GLU A 130 -26.63 -4.70 -18.35
C GLU A 130 -26.08 -3.60 -17.43
N ASN A 131 -24.74 -3.55 -17.21
CA ASN A 131 -24.08 -2.71 -16.21
C ASN A 131 -24.78 -2.80 -14.84
N THR A 132 -25.01 -4.02 -14.36
CA THR A 132 -25.80 -4.30 -13.17
C THR A 132 -25.06 -5.28 -12.26
N LEU A 133 -25.14 -5.03 -10.96
CA LEU A 133 -24.73 -5.99 -9.91
C LEU A 133 -25.95 -6.74 -9.41
N VAL A 134 -25.78 -8.03 -9.15
CA VAL A 134 -26.78 -8.84 -8.41
C VAL A 134 -26.20 -9.07 -7.01
N LEU A 135 -26.97 -8.70 -5.99
CA LEU A 135 -26.62 -8.85 -4.59
C LEU A 135 -27.10 -10.20 -4.04
N ALA A 136 -26.57 -10.60 -2.88
CA ALA A 136 -26.88 -11.88 -2.24
C ALA A 136 -28.36 -12.05 -1.87
N ASP A 137 -29.09 -10.96 -1.68
CA ASP A 137 -30.54 -10.96 -1.41
C ASP A 137 -31.38 -10.97 -2.70
N GLY A 138 -30.74 -11.01 -3.86
CA GLY A 138 -31.37 -11.01 -5.18
C GLY A 138 -31.68 -9.61 -5.74
N SER A 139 -31.48 -8.54 -4.96
CA SER A 139 -31.66 -7.16 -5.44
C SER A 139 -30.63 -6.80 -6.51
N ARG A 140 -30.95 -5.82 -7.38
CA ARG A 140 -30.16 -5.45 -8.55
C ARG A 140 -29.82 -3.96 -8.52
N ILE A 141 -28.52 -3.66 -8.69
CA ILE A 141 -27.99 -2.28 -8.67
C ILE A 141 -27.34 -1.98 -10.02
N GLY A 142 -27.87 -0.96 -10.70
CA GLY A 142 -27.31 -0.44 -11.94
C GLY A 142 -26.19 0.57 -11.70
N TYR A 143 -25.23 0.65 -12.63
CA TYR A 143 -24.13 1.60 -12.57
C TYR A 143 -23.74 2.12 -13.96
N LYS A 144 -23.25 3.36 -14.03
CA LYS A 144 -22.56 3.86 -15.21
C LYS A 144 -21.08 3.46 -15.18
N VAL A 145 -20.43 3.58 -14.02
CA VAL A 145 -19.05 3.14 -13.77
C VAL A 145 -18.99 2.31 -12.50
N LEU A 146 -18.26 1.20 -12.54
CA LEU A 146 -17.97 0.34 -11.39
C LEU A 146 -16.53 0.50 -10.97
N ILE A 147 -16.28 0.70 -9.67
CA ILE A 147 -14.94 0.76 -9.09
C ILE A 147 -14.75 -0.42 -8.14
N GLY A 148 -13.88 -1.37 -8.49
CA GLY A 148 -13.45 -2.46 -7.62
C GLY A 148 -12.31 -2.00 -6.69
N ALA A 149 -12.63 -1.84 -5.40
CA ALA A 149 -11.71 -1.50 -4.31
C ALA A 149 -11.69 -2.59 -3.23
N ASP A 150 -11.91 -3.82 -3.63
CA ASP A 150 -12.26 -5.01 -2.85
C ASP A 150 -11.05 -5.83 -2.38
N GLY A 151 -9.86 -5.23 -2.45
CA GLY A 151 -8.62 -5.75 -1.86
C GLY A 151 -7.87 -6.76 -2.75
N ALA A 152 -6.80 -7.35 -2.22
CA ALA A 152 -5.86 -8.19 -2.98
C ALA A 152 -6.50 -9.42 -3.66
N ALA A 153 -7.54 -10.00 -3.04
CA ALA A 153 -8.29 -11.14 -3.60
C ALA A 153 -9.56 -10.70 -4.34
N SER A 154 -9.52 -9.57 -5.01
CA SER A 154 -10.63 -8.88 -5.68
C SER A 154 -11.48 -9.77 -6.60
N PRO A 155 -12.75 -10.02 -6.30
CA PRO A 155 -13.71 -10.59 -7.22
C PRO A 155 -13.88 -9.75 -8.50
N VAL A 156 -13.84 -8.40 -8.40
CA VAL A 156 -13.94 -7.51 -9.55
C VAL A 156 -12.73 -7.69 -10.47
N ALA A 157 -11.51 -7.75 -9.94
CA ALA A 157 -10.31 -8.01 -10.73
C ALA A 157 -10.38 -9.39 -11.41
N LYS A 158 -10.81 -10.43 -10.68
CA LYS A 158 -11.02 -11.76 -11.26
C LYS A 158 -12.04 -11.73 -12.40
N HIS A 159 -13.12 -10.97 -12.24
CA HIS A 159 -14.17 -10.87 -13.26
C HIS A 159 -13.65 -10.24 -14.57
N ILE A 160 -12.94 -9.10 -14.52
CA ILE A 160 -12.52 -8.39 -15.73
C ILE A 160 -11.19 -8.87 -16.34
N LEU A 161 -10.32 -9.50 -15.52
CA LEU A 161 -8.97 -9.92 -15.91
C LEU A 161 -8.76 -11.44 -15.90
N GLY A 162 -9.73 -12.22 -15.43
CA GLY A 162 -9.65 -13.68 -15.29
C GLY A 162 -9.00 -14.17 -14.01
N ALA A 163 -8.19 -13.33 -13.33
CA ALA A 163 -7.55 -13.64 -12.05
C ALA A 163 -7.47 -12.39 -11.17
N ALA A 164 -7.59 -12.57 -9.85
CA ALA A 164 -7.42 -11.47 -8.90
C ALA A 164 -5.95 -11.06 -8.78
N TYR A 165 -5.03 -12.02 -8.83
CA TYR A 165 -3.57 -11.84 -8.73
C TYR A 165 -2.84 -12.97 -9.43
N ASP A 166 -1.54 -12.77 -9.67
CA ASP A 166 -0.61 -13.79 -10.15
C ASP A 166 -0.09 -14.60 -8.93
N PRO A 167 -0.34 -15.92 -8.85
CA PRO A 167 0.09 -16.75 -7.72
C PRO A 167 1.60 -16.74 -7.45
N ASP A 168 2.41 -16.51 -8.49
CA ASP A 168 3.87 -16.50 -8.37
C ASP A 168 4.42 -15.16 -7.88
N LYS A 169 3.61 -14.10 -7.92
CA LYS A 169 4.02 -12.74 -7.56
C LYS A 169 3.34 -12.19 -6.32
N ILE A 170 2.21 -12.80 -5.91
CA ILE A 170 1.48 -12.34 -4.74
C ILE A 170 2.30 -12.58 -3.47
N GLY A 171 2.35 -11.57 -2.60
CA GLY A 171 2.86 -11.72 -1.25
C GLY A 171 1.83 -12.32 -0.31
N PHE A 172 2.33 -12.90 0.78
CA PHE A 172 1.53 -13.29 1.91
C PHE A 172 2.17 -12.78 3.20
N ALA A 173 1.36 -12.31 4.11
CA ALA A 173 1.81 -11.82 5.40
C ALA A 173 1.11 -12.54 6.54
N PHE A 174 1.85 -12.71 7.64
CA PHE A 174 1.32 -13.04 8.95
C PHE A 174 1.53 -11.88 9.91
N GLU A 175 0.58 -11.68 10.81
CA GLU A 175 0.59 -10.57 11.74
C GLU A 175 -0.17 -10.91 13.03
N THR A 176 0.25 -10.31 14.12
CA THR A 176 -0.47 -10.33 15.39
C THR A 176 -0.38 -9.00 16.10
N GLU A 177 -1.33 -8.71 16.97
CA GLU A 177 -1.24 -7.66 17.98
C GLU A 177 -0.71 -8.27 19.27
N ALA A 178 0.41 -7.73 19.77
CA ALA A 178 1.03 -8.12 21.03
C ALA A 178 0.92 -7.01 22.05
N PRO A 179 0.85 -7.29 23.37
CA PRO A 179 0.86 -6.28 24.41
C PRO A 179 2.14 -5.43 24.41
N GLY A 180 2.09 -4.23 24.92
CA GLY A 180 3.22 -3.29 25.00
C GLY A 180 3.27 -2.35 23.79
N GLY A 181 4.31 -1.52 23.68
CA GLY A 181 4.50 -0.60 22.55
C GLY A 181 4.26 0.88 22.84
N CYS A 182 3.71 1.21 24.01
CA CYS A 182 3.58 2.59 24.50
C CYS A 182 4.78 3.06 25.29
N GLU A 183 5.91 2.38 25.18
CA GLU A 183 7.12 2.77 25.90
C GLU A 183 7.56 4.18 25.51
N PRO A 184 8.29 4.92 26.38
CA PRO A 184 8.63 6.32 26.14
C PRO A 184 9.26 6.60 24.78
N GLU A 185 9.78 5.58 24.14
CA GLU A 185 10.45 5.67 22.85
C GLU A 185 9.73 4.92 21.72
N ALA A 186 8.48 4.57 21.81
CA ALA A 186 7.65 3.98 20.72
C ALA A 186 8.43 3.60 19.45
N LEU A 187 9.39 2.65 19.60
CA LEU A 187 10.36 2.29 18.57
C LEU A 187 9.72 1.38 17.54
N MET A 188 9.70 1.80 16.27
CA MET A 188 9.41 0.87 15.18
C MET A 188 10.65 0.10 14.75
N SER A 189 10.52 -1.15 14.37
CA SER A 189 11.59 -1.88 13.71
C SER A 189 11.17 -2.54 12.42
N ILE A 190 12.11 -2.58 11.48
CA ILE A 190 12.05 -3.37 10.24
C ILE A 190 13.18 -4.38 10.29
N ASP A 191 12.85 -5.65 10.18
CA ASP A 191 13.81 -6.75 10.20
C ASP A 191 13.94 -7.37 8.81
N PHE A 192 15.08 -7.14 8.19
CA PHE A 192 15.44 -7.75 6.92
C PHE A 192 16.00 -9.16 7.16
N GLU A 193 15.93 -10.03 6.16
CA GLU A 193 16.43 -11.40 6.20
C GLU A 193 15.69 -12.38 7.13
N ILE A 194 14.72 -11.91 7.91
CA ILE A 194 13.84 -12.81 8.67
C ILE A 194 12.99 -13.69 7.74
N VAL A 195 12.75 -13.20 6.53
CA VAL A 195 12.10 -13.88 5.41
C VAL A 195 12.84 -13.59 4.11
N HIS A 196 12.70 -14.48 3.10
CA HIS A 196 13.24 -14.25 1.77
C HIS A 196 12.27 -13.42 0.92
N TRP A 197 12.80 -12.39 0.22
CA TRP A 197 12.01 -11.48 -0.60
C TRP A 197 10.88 -10.77 0.15
N GLY A 198 11.20 -10.30 1.34
CA GLY A 198 10.30 -9.59 2.22
C GLY A 198 11.01 -9.04 3.44
N TYR A 199 10.25 -8.76 4.49
CA TYR A 199 10.76 -8.28 5.77
C TYR A 199 9.75 -8.53 6.90
N GLY A 200 10.25 -8.44 8.15
CA GLY A 200 9.44 -8.37 9.36
C GLY A 200 9.26 -6.93 9.82
N TRP A 201 8.20 -6.68 10.54
CA TRP A 201 7.94 -5.37 11.18
C TRP A 201 7.46 -5.54 12.62
N ASN A 202 7.83 -4.58 13.45
CA ASN A 202 7.29 -4.40 14.78
C ASN A 202 6.95 -2.91 14.91
N PHE A 203 5.66 -2.57 14.87
CA PHE A 203 5.16 -1.21 14.87
C PHE A 203 4.43 -0.90 16.17
N PRO A 204 4.84 0.17 16.88
CA PRO A 204 4.21 0.59 18.12
C PRO A 204 2.82 1.15 17.88
N LYS A 205 1.91 0.94 18.84
CA LYS A 205 0.59 1.54 18.88
C LYS A 205 0.23 1.96 20.30
N ALA A 206 -0.87 2.68 20.45
CA ALA A 206 -1.38 3.02 21.77
C ALA A 206 -1.83 1.75 22.52
N GLY A 207 -1.00 1.23 23.42
CA GLY A 207 -1.30 0.06 24.26
C GLY A 207 -0.92 -1.30 23.69
N SER A 208 -0.47 -1.38 22.43
CA SER A 208 -0.04 -2.62 21.79
C SER A 208 1.09 -2.37 20.79
N ARG A 209 1.52 -3.44 20.14
CA ARG A 209 2.40 -3.38 18.98
C ARG A 209 1.96 -4.41 17.95
N THR A 210 1.97 -4.03 16.69
CA THR A 210 1.71 -4.95 15.59
C THR A 210 3.02 -5.57 15.15
N ILE A 211 3.14 -6.88 15.33
CA ILE A 211 4.30 -7.65 14.87
C ILE A 211 3.86 -8.51 13.71
N GLY A 212 4.59 -8.46 12.61
CA GLY A 212 4.29 -9.26 11.45
C GLY A 212 5.49 -9.44 10.54
N LEU A 213 5.32 -10.32 9.57
CA LEU A 213 6.24 -10.51 8.46
C LEU A 213 5.47 -10.78 7.17
N GLY A 214 6.09 -10.46 6.05
CA GLY A 214 5.50 -10.72 4.75
C GLY A 214 6.57 -10.93 3.69
N ALA A 215 6.29 -11.83 2.75
CA ALA A 215 7.19 -12.14 1.63
C ALA A 215 6.40 -12.60 0.41
N ILE A 216 7.08 -12.74 -0.73
CA ILE A 216 6.51 -13.38 -1.92
C ILE A 216 6.27 -14.86 -1.60
N ARG A 217 5.03 -15.29 -1.69
CA ARG A 217 4.58 -16.62 -1.27
C ARG A 217 5.28 -17.77 -2.02
N SER A 218 5.55 -17.61 -3.30
CA SER A 218 6.22 -18.61 -4.14
C SER A 218 7.70 -18.79 -3.76
N VAL A 219 8.33 -17.77 -3.17
CA VAL A 219 9.75 -17.76 -2.82
C VAL A 219 9.99 -18.26 -1.39
N ASP A 220 9.12 -17.91 -0.46
CA ASP A 220 9.22 -18.34 0.94
C ASP A 220 7.94 -19.07 1.35
N GLN A 221 8.02 -20.40 1.44
CA GLN A 221 6.87 -21.27 1.73
C GLN A 221 6.69 -21.54 3.23
N ASP A 222 7.68 -21.20 4.06
CA ASP A 222 7.69 -21.51 5.50
C ASP A 222 7.39 -20.29 6.39
N LEU A 223 6.59 -19.35 5.86
CA LEU A 223 6.28 -18.09 6.54
C LEU A 223 5.68 -18.29 7.95
N LYS A 224 4.92 -19.37 8.18
CA LYS A 224 4.31 -19.63 9.49
C LYS A 224 5.37 -19.97 10.56
N ALA A 225 6.33 -20.83 10.24
CA ALA A 225 7.42 -21.16 11.16
C ALA A 225 8.35 -19.95 11.37
N ARG A 226 8.60 -19.15 10.31
CA ARG A 226 9.34 -17.92 10.42
C ARG A 226 8.64 -16.90 11.32
N MET A 227 7.30 -16.80 11.25
CA MET A 227 6.54 -15.92 12.14
C MET A 227 6.70 -16.32 13.61
N ALA A 228 6.65 -17.60 13.94
CA ALA A 228 6.87 -18.09 15.30
C ALA A 228 8.29 -17.73 15.80
N ARG A 229 9.31 -17.93 14.96
CA ARG A 229 10.70 -17.52 15.27
C ARG A 229 10.81 -16.00 15.46
N TYR A 230 10.18 -15.23 14.60
CA TYR A 230 10.23 -13.77 14.68
C TYR A 230 9.56 -13.25 15.96
N LEU A 231 8.42 -13.82 16.36
CA LEU A 231 7.78 -13.49 17.63
C LEU A 231 8.69 -13.76 18.82
N ALA A 232 9.41 -14.89 18.82
CA ALA A 232 10.39 -15.22 19.87
C ALA A 232 11.55 -14.20 19.91
N HIS A 233 12.05 -13.73 18.74
CA HIS A 233 13.06 -12.66 18.68
C HIS A 233 12.52 -11.32 19.23
N GLU A 234 11.23 -11.06 19.06
CA GLU A 234 10.56 -9.86 19.59
C GLU A 234 10.07 -10.05 21.05
N GLY A 235 10.42 -11.16 21.69
CA GLY A 235 10.09 -11.45 23.09
C GLY A 235 8.61 -11.79 23.32
N VAL A 236 7.92 -12.30 22.31
CA VAL A 236 6.51 -12.69 22.35
C VAL A 236 6.42 -14.23 22.21
N ASP A 237 5.72 -14.86 23.15
CA ASP A 237 5.39 -16.27 23.03
C ASP A 237 4.36 -16.49 21.91
N PRO A 238 4.69 -17.24 20.84
CA PRO A 238 3.77 -17.50 19.74
C PRO A 238 2.44 -18.15 20.15
N GLU A 239 2.43 -18.91 21.24
CA GLU A 239 1.24 -19.59 21.77
C GLU A 239 0.30 -18.60 22.52
N SER A 240 0.82 -17.44 22.95
CA SER A 240 0.06 -16.44 23.71
C SER A 240 -0.74 -15.48 22.83
N VAL A 241 -0.58 -15.52 21.49
CA VAL A 241 -1.15 -14.54 20.57
C VAL A 241 -1.88 -15.20 19.39
N THR A 242 -2.86 -14.51 18.83
CA THR A 242 -3.56 -14.97 17.62
C THR A 242 -2.88 -14.45 16.36
N ILE A 243 -2.25 -15.33 15.60
CA ILE A 243 -1.63 -15.00 14.32
C ILE A 243 -2.68 -15.04 13.20
N LYS A 244 -2.79 -13.97 12.44
CA LYS A 244 -3.67 -13.86 11.26
C LYS A 244 -2.85 -13.74 9.99
N GLY A 245 -3.41 -14.19 8.86
CA GLY A 245 -2.73 -14.13 7.56
C GLY A 245 -3.57 -13.47 6.48
N ALA A 246 -2.92 -12.77 5.54
CA ALA A 246 -3.57 -12.17 4.39
C ALA A 246 -2.63 -12.06 3.18
N HIS A 247 -3.22 -12.04 1.99
CA HIS A 247 -2.49 -11.70 0.76
C HIS A 247 -2.18 -10.20 0.71
N ILE A 248 -0.98 -9.89 0.20
CA ILE A 248 -0.53 -8.52 -0.07
C ILE A 248 0.03 -8.49 -1.50
N PRO A 249 -0.36 -7.55 -2.37
CA PRO A 249 0.11 -7.50 -3.74
C PRO A 249 1.52 -6.88 -3.86
N LEU A 250 2.50 -7.45 -3.16
CA LEU A 250 3.89 -7.00 -3.12
C LEU A 250 4.63 -7.21 -4.45
N GLY A 251 4.24 -6.53 -5.51
CA GLY A 251 4.91 -6.58 -6.81
C GLY A 251 4.07 -7.17 -7.93
N ASP A 252 2.79 -7.40 -7.71
CA ASP A 252 1.81 -7.80 -8.71
C ASP A 252 0.83 -6.67 -9.01
N PHE A 253 1.30 -5.53 -9.51
CA PHE A 253 0.40 -4.48 -9.96
C PHE A 253 -0.11 -4.74 -11.38
N LYS A 254 -1.37 -4.34 -11.65
CA LYS A 254 -2.00 -4.47 -12.96
C LYS A 254 -1.56 -3.32 -13.86
N GLU A 255 -1.03 -3.66 -15.05
CA GLU A 255 -0.66 -2.65 -16.05
C GLU A 255 -1.90 -1.93 -16.62
N LYS A 256 -3.01 -2.66 -16.71
CA LYS A 256 -4.32 -2.13 -17.13
C LYS A 256 -5.36 -2.44 -16.06
N PRO A 257 -5.44 -1.64 -14.99
CA PRO A 257 -6.35 -1.88 -13.88
C PRO A 257 -7.77 -1.37 -14.21
N GLY A 258 -8.37 -1.92 -15.25
CA GLY A 258 -9.72 -1.60 -15.71
C GLY A 258 -10.00 -2.13 -17.09
N LYS A 259 -11.29 -2.21 -17.41
CA LYS A 259 -11.81 -2.61 -18.72
C LYS A 259 -13.15 -1.94 -18.95
N GLY A 260 -13.22 -1.08 -19.99
CA GLY A 260 -14.45 -0.35 -20.30
C GLY A 260 -14.85 0.60 -19.16
N ASN A 261 -16.00 0.36 -18.57
CA ASN A 261 -16.55 1.13 -17.44
C ASN A 261 -16.28 0.49 -16.06
N VAL A 262 -15.43 -0.52 -15.97
CA VAL A 262 -15.03 -1.16 -14.71
C VAL A 262 -13.56 -0.83 -14.42
N LEU A 263 -13.30 -0.22 -13.27
CA LEU A 263 -11.98 0.24 -12.81
C LEU A 263 -11.56 -0.52 -11.55
N LEU A 264 -10.26 -0.65 -11.31
CA LEU A 264 -9.70 -1.22 -10.10
C LEU A 264 -8.84 -0.18 -9.37
N ALA A 265 -8.94 -0.12 -8.04
CA ALA A 265 -8.17 0.80 -7.20
C ALA A 265 -7.54 0.08 -5.99
N GLY A 266 -6.49 0.64 -5.43
CA GLY A 266 -5.78 0.09 -4.28
C GLY A 266 -5.22 -1.31 -4.50
N ASP A 267 -5.37 -2.19 -3.51
CA ASP A 267 -4.88 -3.58 -3.58
C ASP A 267 -5.53 -4.39 -4.72
N ALA A 268 -6.77 -4.07 -5.11
CA ALA A 268 -7.43 -4.71 -6.25
C ALA A 268 -6.69 -4.43 -7.57
N ALA A 269 -6.07 -3.25 -7.70
CA ALA A 269 -5.17 -2.90 -8.79
C ALA A 269 -3.73 -3.37 -8.56
N GLY A 270 -3.40 -3.87 -7.36
CA GLY A 270 -2.06 -4.26 -6.97
C GLY A 270 -1.15 -3.09 -6.58
N PHE A 271 -1.71 -1.95 -6.18
CA PHE A 271 -0.94 -0.75 -5.88
C PHE A 271 -0.37 -0.77 -4.47
N VAL A 272 0.67 -1.56 -4.30
CA VAL A 272 1.49 -1.65 -3.08
C VAL A 272 2.97 -1.58 -3.47
N ASP A 273 3.71 -0.72 -2.80
CA ASP A 273 5.16 -0.63 -2.97
C ASP A 273 5.83 -1.90 -2.45
N GLY A 274 6.54 -2.60 -3.32
CA GLY A 274 7.16 -3.89 -3.02
C GLY A 274 8.43 -3.82 -2.16
N ILE A 275 8.92 -2.63 -1.82
CA ILE A 275 10.08 -2.40 -0.93
C ILE A 275 9.61 -1.91 0.43
N THR A 276 8.74 -0.89 0.45
CA THR A 276 8.29 -0.25 1.70
C THR A 276 7.02 -0.87 2.28
N GLY A 277 6.26 -1.62 1.48
CA GLY A 277 4.92 -2.09 1.84
C GLY A 277 3.86 -0.97 1.86
N GLU A 278 4.19 0.25 1.42
CA GLU A 278 3.23 1.35 1.35
C GLU A 278 2.11 1.02 0.37
N GLY A 279 0.90 0.94 0.88
CA GLY A 279 -0.30 0.67 0.09
C GLY A 279 -1.44 1.63 0.43
N ILE A 280 -1.49 2.18 1.66
CA ILE A 280 -2.62 3.00 2.11
C ILE A 280 -2.68 4.32 1.33
N ALA A 281 -1.55 5.02 1.18
CA ALA A 281 -1.50 6.25 0.39
C ALA A 281 -1.90 5.99 -1.06
N LEU A 282 -1.33 4.92 -1.68
CA LEU A 282 -1.63 4.55 -3.06
C LEU A 282 -3.09 4.12 -3.25
N ALA A 283 -3.68 3.47 -2.24
CA ALA A 283 -5.09 3.12 -2.25
C ALA A 283 -5.98 4.37 -2.26
N ILE A 284 -5.72 5.32 -1.36
CA ILE A 284 -6.47 6.59 -1.27
C ILE A 284 -6.33 7.37 -2.58
N GLU A 285 -5.10 7.54 -3.09
CA GLU A 285 -4.83 8.26 -4.32
C GLU A 285 -5.52 7.63 -5.53
N SER A 286 -5.36 6.32 -5.73
CA SER A 286 -5.94 5.62 -6.88
C SER A 286 -7.48 5.57 -6.85
N GLY A 287 -8.08 5.50 -5.65
CA GLY A 287 -9.53 5.60 -5.50
C GLY A 287 -10.07 6.95 -5.98
N ALA A 288 -9.43 8.04 -5.56
CA ALA A 288 -9.80 9.38 -6.02
C ALA A 288 -9.63 9.55 -7.52
N GLU A 289 -8.52 9.07 -8.10
CA GLU A 289 -8.27 9.15 -9.55
C GLU A 289 -9.28 8.33 -10.37
N ALA A 290 -9.75 7.19 -9.82
CA ALA A 290 -10.81 6.40 -10.45
C ALA A 290 -12.12 7.19 -10.53
N SER A 291 -12.46 7.94 -9.50
CA SER A 291 -13.67 8.78 -9.46
C SER A 291 -13.57 10.01 -10.36
N GLU A 292 -12.40 10.62 -10.47
CA GLU A 292 -12.14 11.69 -11.44
C GLU A 292 -12.32 11.19 -12.89
N ALA A 293 -11.81 9.99 -13.18
CA ALA A 293 -12.00 9.38 -14.49
C ALA A 293 -13.48 9.07 -14.76
N ALA A 294 -14.20 8.55 -13.77
CA ALA A 294 -15.63 8.27 -13.85
C ALA A 294 -16.42 9.55 -14.12
N ALA A 295 -16.19 10.60 -13.36
CA ALA A 295 -16.87 11.88 -13.53
C ALA A 295 -16.66 12.47 -14.93
N GLN A 296 -15.41 12.45 -15.41
CA GLN A 296 -15.09 12.91 -16.76
C GLN A 296 -15.91 12.19 -17.83
N VAL A 297 -15.89 10.86 -17.84
CA VAL A 297 -16.55 10.10 -18.92
C VAL A 297 -18.07 10.06 -18.79
N ILE A 298 -18.61 10.19 -17.59
CA ILE A 298 -20.05 10.34 -17.35
C ILE A 298 -20.51 11.69 -17.89
N GLY A 299 -19.81 12.77 -17.58
CA GLY A 299 -20.07 14.12 -18.12
C GLY A 299 -19.96 14.18 -19.64
N GLU A 300 -19.09 13.36 -20.26
CA GLU A 300 -18.96 13.25 -21.72
C GLU A 300 -20.02 12.30 -22.35
N GLY A 301 -20.87 11.62 -21.56
CA GLY A 301 -21.81 10.62 -22.03
C GLY A 301 -21.15 9.35 -22.57
N ARG A 302 -19.94 9.00 -22.11
CA ARG A 302 -19.12 7.89 -22.61
C ARG A 302 -18.58 7.00 -21.49
N PRO A 303 -19.40 6.51 -20.55
CA PRO A 303 -18.93 5.75 -19.39
C PRO A 303 -18.10 4.51 -19.76
N GLN A 304 -18.33 3.89 -20.93
CA GLN A 304 -17.58 2.73 -21.43
C GLN A 304 -16.09 3.04 -21.74
N ARG A 305 -15.65 4.28 -21.59
CA ARG A 305 -14.26 4.71 -21.78
C ARG A 305 -13.57 5.07 -20.46
N ALA A 306 -14.13 4.67 -19.32
CA ALA A 306 -13.59 5.01 -18.01
C ALA A 306 -12.15 4.49 -17.85
N ASP A 307 -11.83 3.30 -18.35
CA ASP A 307 -10.48 2.75 -18.35
C ASP A 307 -9.47 3.65 -19.08
N ARG A 308 -9.84 4.21 -20.22
CA ARG A 308 -8.98 5.10 -21.01
C ARG A 308 -8.74 6.45 -20.32
N ALA A 309 -9.72 6.94 -19.58
CA ALA A 309 -9.59 8.17 -18.80
C ALA A 309 -8.76 7.93 -17.51
N TYR A 310 -8.84 6.72 -16.94
CA TYR A 310 -8.17 6.36 -15.71
C TYR A 310 -6.67 6.09 -15.89
N PHE A 311 -6.26 5.34 -16.91
CA PHE A 311 -4.86 4.91 -17.08
C PHE A 311 -3.84 6.06 -17.10
N PRO A 312 -4.06 7.20 -17.79
CA PRO A 312 -3.14 8.32 -17.72
C PRO A 312 -3.03 8.92 -16.30
N ARG A 313 -4.11 8.92 -15.52
CA ARG A 313 -4.18 9.51 -14.19
C ARG A 313 -3.33 8.75 -13.16
N ILE A 314 -3.22 7.43 -13.30
CA ILE A 314 -2.44 6.57 -12.40
C ILE A 314 -1.03 6.26 -12.90
N LYS A 315 -0.61 6.85 -14.01
CA LYS A 315 0.70 6.56 -14.62
C LYS A 315 1.86 6.85 -13.68
N TYR A 316 1.74 7.85 -12.81
CA TYR A 316 2.75 8.17 -11.82
C TYR A 316 2.92 7.05 -10.77
N ILE A 317 1.82 6.44 -10.31
CA ILE A 317 1.85 5.27 -9.41
C ILE A 317 2.54 4.10 -10.11
N GLN A 318 2.09 3.76 -11.31
CA GLN A 318 2.63 2.61 -12.06
C GLN A 318 4.11 2.78 -12.39
N SER A 319 4.54 3.98 -12.76
CA SER A 319 5.94 4.27 -13.06
C SER A 319 6.86 4.07 -11.86
N ASP A 320 6.40 4.43 -10.67
CA ASP A 320 7.14 4.18 -9.44
C ASP A 320 7.17 2.68 -9.09
N LEU A 321 6.01 2.00 -9.15
CA LEU A 321 5.93 0.55 -8.88
C LEU A 321 6.76 -0.29 -9.85
N GLU A 322 6.87 0.11 -11.12
CA GLU A 322 7.74 -0.55 -12.08
C GLU A 322 9.22 -0.44 -11.67
N LYS A 323 9.65 0.72 -11.19
CA LYS A 323 11.02 0.92 -10.68
C LYS A 323 11.26 0.12 -9.41
N VAL A 324 10.32 0.12 -8.48
CA VAL A 324 10.33 -0.73 -7.27
C VAL A 324 10.54 -2.19 -7.65
N ARG A 325 9.79 -2.70 -8.63
CA ARG A 325 9.92 -4.09 -9.11
C ARG A 325 11.34 -4.43 -9.57
N ARG A 326 12.01 -3.50 -10.26
CA ARG A 326 13.42 -3.66 -10.70
C ARG A 326 14.40 -3.56 -9.54
N LEU A 327 14.25 -2.55 -8.69
CA LEU A 327 15.13 -2.31 -7.54
C LEU A 327 15.03 -3.43 -6.51
N ARG A 328 13.85 -4.02 -6.32
CA ARG A 328 13.65 -5.15 -5.42
C ARG A 328 14.48 -6.37 -5.81
N VAL A 329 14.62 -6.65 -7.11
CA VAL A 329 15.51 -7.73 -7.59
C VAL A 329 16.94 -7.50 -7.12
N ILE A 330 17.42 -6.26 -7.14
CA ILE A 330 18.78 -5.92 -6.66
C ILE A 330 18.85 -6.03 -5.14
N ALA A 331 17.85 -5.51 -4.41
CA ALA A 331 17.84 -5.50 -2.94
C ALA A 331 17.81 -6.92 -2.34
N TYR A 332 17.09 -7.83 -2.97
CA TYR A 332 16.92 -9.21 -2.46
C TYR A 332 17.80 -10.24 -3.19
N ASN A 333 18.71 -9.81 -4.08
CA ASN A 333 19.65 -10.71 -4.73
C ASN A 333 20.69 -11.22 -3.74
N SER A 334 20.89 -12.54 -3.67
CA SER A 334 21.82 -13.15 -2.72
C SER A 334 23.27 -12.64 -2.89
N ALA A 335 23.71 -12.33 -4.12
CA ALA A 335 25.04 -11.79 -4.39
C ALA A 335 25.21 -10.33 -3.88
N MET A 336 24.13 -9.60 -3.67
CA MET A 336 24.15 -8.21 -3.18
C MET A 336 23.83 -8.11 -1.69
N ARG A 337 23.54 -9.23 -1.04
CA ARG A 337 23.06 -9.32 0.35
C ARG A 337 23.96 -8.59 1.34
N ASP A 338 25.26 -8.89 1.34
CA ASP A 338 26.21 -8.30 2.29
C ASP A 338 26.40 -6.80 2.04
N LEU A 339 26.41 -6.39 0.77
CA LEU A 339 26.45 -4.98 0.40
C LEU A 339 25.16 -4.25 0.86
N PHE A 340 24.02 -4.87 0.71
CA PHE A 340 22.75 -4.30 1.16
C PHE A 340 22.70 -4.16 2.69
N LYS A 341 23.12 -5.21 3.43
CA LYS A 341 23.27 -5.17 4.90
C LYS A 341 24.17 -4.02 5.34
N GLU A 342 25.36 -3.91 4.72
CA GLU A 342 26.31 -2.85 5.04
C GLU A 342 25.77 -1.44 4.72
N LYS A 343 25.04 -1.30 3.60
CA LYS A 343 24.40 -0.02 3.25
C LYS A 343 23.23 0.35 4.17
N LEU A 344 22.43 -0.61 4.61
CA LEU A 344 21.42 -0.38 5.65
C LEU A 344 22.06 0.13 6.93
N ARG A 345 23.20 -0.47 7.32
CA ARG A 345 23.92 -0.11 8.52
C ARG A 345 24.54 1.28 8.46
N THR A 346 25.19 1.65 7.36
CA THR A 346 26.10 2.82 7.31
C THR A 346 25.58 3.99 6.47
N SER A 347 24.69 3.75 5.48
CA SER A 347 24.33 4.79 4.51
C SER A 347 23.17 5.67 4.97
N THR A 348 23.45 6.85 5.48
CA THR A 348 22.43 7.87 5.75
C THR A 348 21.63 8.24 4.49
N MET A 349 22.28 8.27 3.31
CA MET A 349 21.58 8.56 2.06
C MET A 349 20.52 7.50 1.73
N MET A 350 20.83 6.22 1.95
CA MET A 350 19.88 5.15 1.68
C MET A 350 18.67 5.27 2.60
N ARG A 351 18.90 5.48 3.88
CA ARG A 351 17.84 5.71 4.87
C ARG A 351 16.99 6.93 4.55
N SER A 352 17.62 8.09 4.32
CA SER A 352 16.88 9.31 3.98
C SER A 352 16.10 9.17 2.68
N SER A 353 16.65 8.51 1.66
CA SER A 353 15.93 8.28 0.39
C SER A 353 14.68 7.44 0.58
N LEU A 354 14.73 6.40 1.43
CA LEU A 354 13.57 5.58 1.75
C LEU A 354 12.45 6.42 2.38
N PHE A 355 12.79 7.28 3.34
CA PHE A 355 11.81 8.16 3.99
C PHE A 355 11.30 9.28 3.08
N GLU A 356 12.11 9.78 2.15
CA GLU A 356 11.65 10.74 1.14
C GLU A 356 10.58 10.12 0.22
N VAL A 357 10.72 8.84 -0.14
CA VAL A 357 9.70 8.11 -0.90
C VAL A 357 8.43 7.89 -0.05
N LEU A 358 8.59 7.43 1.19
CA LEU A 358 7.46 7.27 2.12
C LEU A 358 6.72 8.59 2.39
N ALA A 359 7.41 9.71 2.32
CA ALA A 359 6.81 11.02 2.46
C ALA A 359 6.20 11.57 1.15
N GLY A 360 6.39 10.88 0.03
CA GLY A 360 5.96 11.36 -1.29
C GLY A 360 6.70 12.62 -1.76
N ASN A 361 7.90 12.88 -1.22
CA ASN A 361 8.74 14.02 -1.58
C ASN A 361 9.75 13.68 -2.69
N ALA A 362 9.98 12.38 -2.92
CA ALA A 362 10.82 11.88 -4.00
C ALA A 362 10.19 10.63 -4.63
N THR A 363 10.48 10.42 -5.89
CA THR A 363 10.17 9.19 -6.63
C THR A 363 11.39 8.27 -6.64
N TYR A 364 11.19 7.00 -6.97
CA TYR A 364 12.31 6.08 -7.22
C TYR A 364 13.20 6.55 -8.39
N ALA A 365 12.65 7.27 -9.36
CA ALA A 365 13.42 7.91 -10.42
C ALA A 365 14.41 8.95 -9.89
N ASP A 366 14.00 9.71 -8.88
CA ASP A 366 14.88 10.72 -8.28
C ASP A 366 16.01 10.05 -7.46
N ILE A 367 15.71 8.92 -6.82
CA ILE A 367 16.74 8.12 -6.13
C ILE A 367 17.74 7.57 -7.13
N GLU A 368 17.31 6.98 -8.24
CA GLU A 368 18.19 6.48 -9.31
C GLU A 368 19.13 7.58 -9.82
N LYS A 369 18.57 8.79 -10.11
CA LYS A 369 19.38 9.95 -10.55
C LYS A 369 20.41 10.37 -9.48
N ARG A 370 20.02 10.40 -8.19
CA ARG A 370 20.93 10.75 -7.09
C ARG A 370 22.08 9.74 -6.96
N VAL A 371 21.77 8.45 -7.06
CA VAL A 371 22.77 7.36 -7.03
C VAL A 371 23.72 7.46 -8.22
N ALA A 372 23.19 7.61 -9.43
CA ALA A 372 23.99 7.75 -10.67
C ALA A 372 24.93 8.98 -10.61
N LYS A 373 24.41 10.13 -10.16
CA LYS A 373 25.22 11.35 -9.99
C LYS A 373 26.37 11.15 -8.99
N ARG A 374 26.11 10.45 -7.86
CA ARG A 374 27.17 10.16 -6.89
C ARG A 374 28.23 9.19 -7.43
N ALA A 375 27.80 8.14 -8.14
CA ALA A 375 28.72 7.20 -8.77
C ALA A 375 29.62 7.94 -9.78
N PHE A 376 29.04 8.79 -10.63
CA PHE A 376 29.79 9.61 -11.57
C PHE A 376 30.79 10.55 -10.88
N MET A 377 30.36 11.27 -9.82
CA MET A 377 31.25 12.15 -9.07
C MET A 377 32.36 11.39 -8.32
N SER A 378 32.12 10.15 -7.88
CA SER A 378 33.13 9.30 -7.26
C SER A 378 34.19 8.89 -8.28
N VAL A 379 33.78 8.47 -9.47
CA VAL A 379 34.68 8.16 -10.58
C VAL A 379 35.46 9.39 -11.00
N ALA A 380 34.84 10.54 -11.17
CA ALA A 380 35.48 11.79 -11.54
C ALA A 380 36.52 12.23 -10.50
N ARG A 381 36.26 12.09 -9.21
CA ARG A 381 37.23 12.36 -8.14
C ARG A 381 38.38 11.33 -8.13
N GLY A 382 38.08 10.05 -8.38
CA GLY A 382 39.11 9.02 -8.55
C GLY A 382 40.06 9.31 -9.73
N LEU A 383 39.50 9.78 -10.84
CA LEU A 383 40.29 10.20 -12.01
C LEU A 383 41.09 11.49 -11.76
N SER A 384 40.52 12.46 -11.01
CA SER A 384 41.25 13.71 -10.63
C SER A 384 42.29 13.49 -9.54
N ALA A 385 42.19 12.42 -8.76
CA ALA A 385 43.17 12.01 -7.74
C ALA A 385 44.24 11.07 -8.29
N TRP A 386 44.21 10.71 -9.60
CA TRP A 386 45.30 9.99 -10.22
C TRP A 386 46.52 10.92 -10.24
N PRO A 387 47.62 10.54 -9.54
CA PRO A 387 48.73 11.46 -9.38
C PRO A 387 49.42 11.71 -10.72
N THR A 388 49.62 12.98 -11.05
CA THR A 388 50.59 13.47 -12.02
C THR A 388 52.03 13.12 -11.56
N LYS A 389 52.29 11.86 -11.19
CA LYS A 389 53.61 11.36 -10.78
C LYS A 389 54.46 10.84 -11.93
N LEU A 390 54.05 11.03 -13.17
CA LEU A 390 54.80 10.62 -14.34
C LEU A 390 55.52 11.78 -15.08
N ALA A 391 55.49 12.99 -14.55
CA ALA A 391 56.11 14.16 -15.20
C ALA A 391 57.41 14.68 -14.50
N ARG A 392 58.10 13.85 -13.73
CA ARG A 392 59.46 14.19 -13.22
C ARG A 392 60.36 12.99 -13.24
N ARG A 393 60.68 12.50 -14.39
CA ARG A 393 61.93 11.80 -14.73
C ARG A 393 62.23 12.12 -16.20
N GLY A 394 62.94 13.17 -16.41
CA GLY A 394 63.64 13.60 -17.55
C GLY A 394 64.74 14.55 -17.10
#